data_c2b853a43b9ddf09328015fbfbabcc69
#
_entry.id   c2b853a43b9ddf09328015fbfbabcc69
#
_cell.length_a   1.000
_cell.length_b   1.000
_cell.length_c   1.000
_cell.angle_alpha   90.00
_cell.angle_beta   90.00
_cell.angle_gamma   90.00
#
_symmetry.space_group_name_H-M   'P 1'
#
loop_
_entity.id
_entity.type
_entity.pdbx_description
1 polymer ?
#
loop_
_entity_poly.entity_id
_entity_poly.type
_entity_poly.pdbx_seq_one_letter_code
_entity_poly.pdbx_strand_id
1 'polypeptide(L)'
;MTFVRHPLKTLKTFTLAGCIALAAPSAFAQAFDAVRLYGAAPGNDGGTVGAAVVATYEYQGSDERSTLVIPVLNYQWANGWFAGVTNGIGFNFSDSPQIQYGLRLTADKGRKENRASALRGMGTVDGAAEGGAFFNYSFTEGLFLTSSVRYGSAVRHKGLVVDLGAGYLTEIAPQWHLAAGVGVTLANANYLQSFFGVTTAQAAKSGYTAYSPGAGVRDVRANVALSYSIAPWTSVTAAITVNSLLGDAPDSPIVRKRTSGLGVIGISYAF
;
A
#
# COMPACT_ATOMS: atom_id res chain seq x y z
N MET A 1 -54.54 28.41 15.89
CA MET A 1 -53.34 28.35 14.98
C MET A 1 -52.38 27.31 15.55
N THR A 2 -52.43 26.12 15.01
CA THR A 2 -51.69 24.97 15.52
C THR A 2 -50.50 24.75 14.59
N PHE A 3 -49.29 25.02 15.09
CA PHE A 3 -48.04 24.76 14.33
C PHE A 3 -47.73 23.28 14.33
N VAL A 4 -47.83 22.66 13.17
CA VAL A 4 -47.35 21.29 12.93
C VAL A 4 -45.84 21.31 12.75
N ARG A 5 -45.10 20.78 13.72
CA ARG A 5 -43.67 20.53 13.60
C ARG A 5 -43.42 19.26 12.75
N HIS A 6 -42.91 19.43 11.56
CA HIS A 6 -42.31 18.29 10.80
C HIS A 6 -41.04 17.80 11.50
N PRO A 7 -40.86 16.47 11.68
CA PRO A 7 -39.61 15.95 12.15
C PRO A 7 -38.58 16.03 11.01
N LEU A 8 -37.50 16.75 11.25
CA LEU A 8 -36.30 16.70 10.44
C LEU A 8 -35.85 15.24 10.37
N LYS A 9 -35.86 14.68 9.16
CA LYS A 9 -35.22 13.39 8.86
C LYS A 9 -33.72 13.60 9.10
N THR A 10 -33.20 12.99 10.15
CA THR A 10 -31.76 12.84 10.38
C THR A 10 -31.16 12.13 9.18
N LEU A 11 -30.46 12.87 8.38
CA LEU A 11 -29.61 12.36 7.32
C LEU A 11 -28.52 11.52 8.01
N LYS A 12 -28.66 10.20 7.92
CA LYS A 12 -27.60 9.28 8.37
C LYS A 12 -26.42 9.52 7.45
N THR A 13 -25.43 10.22 7.96
CA THR A 13 -24.12 10.38 7.34
C THR A 13 -23.51 8.97 7.27
N PHE A 14 -23.59 8.35 6.11
CA PHE A 14 -22.88 7.11 5.82
C PHE A 14 -21.40 7.45 5.79
N THR A 15 -20.70 7.12 6.85
CA THR A 15 -19.25 7.23 6.91
C THR A 15 -18.67 6.14 6.02
N LEU A 16 -18.30 6.49 4.78
CA LEU A 16 -17.69 5.62 3.77
C LEU A 16 -16.25 5.20 4.14
N ALA A 17 -15.87 5.28 5.41
CA ALA A 17 -14.53 5.01 5.91
C ALA A 17 -14.18 3.51 6.02
N GLY A 18 -15.07 2.61 5.63
CA GLY A 18 -14.93 1.16 5.88
C GLY A 18 -14.38 0.32 4.75
N CYS A 19 -14.15 0.85 3.56
CA CYS A 19 -13.87 0.02 2.40
C CYS A 19 -12.43 0.14 1.92
N ILE A 20 -11.77 -1.02 1.84
CA ILE A 20 -10.49 -1.33 1.21
C ILE A 20 -9.27 -1.19 2.12
N ALA A 21 -9.27 -1.97 3.20
CA ALA A 21 -8.04 -2.37 3.85
C ALA A 21 -7.62 -3.76 3.33
N LEU A 22 -7.06 -3.81 2.14
CA LEU A 22 -6.43 -5.02 1.63
C LEU A 22 -5.03 -5.13 2.24
N ALA A 23 -4.88 -6.09 3.15
CA ALA A 23 -3.61 -6.37 3.79
C ALA A 23 -2.66 -7.03 2.80
N ALA A 24 -1.69 -6.29 2.32
CA ALA A 24 -0.61 -6.84 1.53
C ALA A 24 0.72 -6.76 2.28
N PRO A 25 1.58 -7.77 2.20
CA PRO A 25 2.97 -7.67 2.63
C PRO A 25 3.69 -6.51 1.93
N SER A 26 4.75 -5.95 2.49
CA SER A 26 5.33 -4.64 2.15
C SER A 26 5.65 -4.36 0.67
N ALA A 27 6.00 -5.37 -0.13
CA ALA A 27 6.06 -5.21 -1.59
C ALA A 27 4.68 -5.04 -2.22
N PHE A 28 3.62 -5.48 -1.55
CA PHE A 28 2.23 -5.44 -2.01
C PHE A 28 1.43 -4.29 -1.41
N ALA A 29 1.78 -3.82 -0.21
CA ALA A 29 1.21 -2.63 0.38
C ALA A 29 1.39 -1.42 -0.55
N GLN A 30 2.54 -1.32 -1.21
CA GLN A 30 2.85 -0.26 -2.16
C GLN A 30 1.96 -0.29 -3.42
N ALA A 31 1.49 -1.46 -3.83
CA ALA A 31 0.64 -1.60 -5.00
C ALA A 31 -0.76 -0.98 -4.80
N PHE A 32 -1.24 -0.91 -3.55
CA PHE A 32 -2.53 -0.31 -3.20
C PHE A 32 -2.41 1.08 -2.58
N ASP A 33 -1.19 1.58 -2.36
CA ASP A 33 -0.97 2.88 -1.72
C ASP A 33 -1.61 4.06 -2.49
N ALA A 34 -1.83 3.92 -3.80
CA ALA A 34 -2.48 4.96 -4.59
C ALA A 34 -3.99 5.12 -4.32
N VAL A 35 -4.66 4.08 -3.80
CA VAL A 35 -6.08 4.13 -3.39
C VAL A 35 -6.27 3.99 -1.89
N ARG A 36 -5.17 3.94 -1.13
CA ARG A 36 -5.22 3.76 0.30
C ARG A 36 -5.04 5.08 1.03
N LEU A 37 -6.02 5.46 1.81
CA LEU A 37 -5.85 6.47 2.83
C LEU A 37 -5.03 5.87 3.97
N TYR A 38 -3.95 6.53 4.34
CA TYR A 38 -3.17 6.15 5.51
C TYR A 38 -3.89 6.61 6.77
N GLY A 39 -3.82 5.79 7.80
CA GLY A 39 -4.53 6.07 9.04
C GLY A 39 -6.02 5.79 8.96
N ALA A 40 -6.76 6.37 9.86
CA ALA A 40 -8.19 6.21 9.99
C ALA A 40 -8.84 7.52 10.42
N ALA A 41 -10.04 7.78 9.95
CA ALA A 41 -10.79 8.95 10.38
C ALA A 41 -11.05 8.85 11.90
N PRO A 42 -10.70 9.88 12.70
CA PRO A 42 -10.94 9.86 14.13
C PRO A 42 -12.43 9.89 14.44
N GLY A 43 -12.78 9.50 15.65
CA GLY A 43 -14.14 9.61 16.20
C GLY A 43 -14.96 8.33 16.21
N ASN A 44 -14.52 7.26 15.54
CA ASN A 44 -15.21 5.96 15.57
C ASN A 44 -14.22 4.82 15.86
N ASP A 45 -14.61 3.91 16.75
CA ASP A 45 -13.98 2.62 16.86
C ASP A 45 -14.48 1.70 15.76
N GLY A 46 -13.60 0.87 15.21
CA GLY A 46 -14.00 -0.11 14.22
C GLY A 46 -12.85 -0.87 13.62
N GLY A 47 -13.15 -2.02 13.08
CA GLY A 47 -12.14 -2.89 12.51
C GLY A 47 -12.60 -3.61 11.26
N THR A 48 -11.65 -4.26 10.61
CA THR A 48 -11.89 -5.12 9.46
C THR A 48 -11.08 -6.40 9.62
N VAL A 49 -11.72 -7.53 9.45
CA VAL A 49 -11.08 -8.84 9.44
C VAL A 49 -11.43 -9.58 8.15
N GLY A 50 -10.49 -10.35 7.62
CA GLY A 50 -10.73 -11.11 6.40
C GLY A 50 -9.51 -11.84 5.88
N ALA A 51 -9.59 -12.26 4.63
CA ALA A 51 -8.48 -12.89 3.92
C ALA A 51 -8.50 -12.50 2.43
N ALA A 52 -7.33 -12.51 1.82
CA ALA A 52 -7.19 -12.26 0.39
C ALA A 52 -6.16 -13.20 -0.24
N VAL A 53 -6.42 -13.57 -1.49
CA VAL A 53 -5.48 -14.24 -2.38
C VAL A 53 -4.83 -13.19 -3.27
N VAL A 54 -3.50 -13.18 -3.31
CA VAL A 54 -2.70 -12.22 -4.07
C VAL A 54 -1.86 -12.98 -5.08
N ALA A 55 -2.07 -12.70 -6.36
CA ALA A 55 -1.23 -13.17 -7.46
C ALA A 55 -0.25 -12.06 -7.86
N THR A 56 1.04 -12.35 -7.81
CA THR A 56 2.11 -11.36 -7.95
C THR A 56 3.40 -11.98 -8.49
N TYR A 57 4.51 -11.29 -8.28
CA TYR A 57 5.86 -11.75 -8.59
C TYR A 57 6.71 -11.85 -7.31
N GLU A 58 7.77 -12.65 -7.33
CA GLU A 58 8.60 -12.94 -6.16
C GLU A 58 9.32 -11.68 -5.60
N TYR A 59 9.70 -10.75 -6.48
CA TYR A 59 10.25 -9.44 -6.13
C TYR A 59 9.94 -8.41 -7.23
N GLN A 60 10.17 -7.14 -6.97
CA GLN A 60 9.99 -6.07 -7.96
C GLN A 60 11.01 -6.22 -9.10
N GLY A 61 10.53 -6.43 -10.32
CA GLY A 61 11.36 -6.71 -11.49
C GLY A 61 11.53 -8.19 -11.81
N SER A 62 10.92 -9.10 -11.03
CA SER A 62 10.92 -10.54 -11.29
C SER A 62 10.01 -10.91 -12.46
N ASP A 63 10.34 -11.99 -13.16
CA ASP A 63 9.47 -12.71 -14.08
C ASP A 63 8.84 -13.97 -13.45
N GLU A 64 9.36 -14.41 -12.30
CA GLU A 64 8.83 -15.54 -11.54
C GLU A 64 7.58 -15.10 -10.75
N ARG A 65 6.48 -15.86 -10.90
CA ARG A 65 5.18 -15.57 -10.28
C ARG A 65 5.08 -16.17 -8.89
N SER A 66 4.30 -15.51 -8.05
CA SER A 66 3.99 -15.92 -6.68
C SER A 66 2.52 -15.77 -6.40
N THR A 67 1.97 -16.68 -5.61
CA THR A 67 0.59 -16.59 -5.10
C THR A 67 0.62 -16.74 -3.59
N LEU A 68 -0.03 -15.83 -2.89
CA LEU A 68 -0.03 -15.76 -1.44
C LEU A 68 -1.47 -15.65 -0.92
N VAL A 69 -1.73 -16.27 0.22
CA VAL A 69 -2.91 -15.97 1.03
C VAL A 69 -2.47 -15.08 2.18
N ILE A 70 -3.15 -13.98 2.36
CA ILE A 70 -2.82 -12.98 3.38
C ILE A 70 -4.03 -12.66 4.25
N PRO A 71 -3.84 -12.45 5.56
CA PRO A 71 -4.89 -11.96 6.42
C PRO A 71 -5.18 -10.48 6.14
N VAL A 72 -6.44 -10.08 6.25
CA VAL A 72 -6.89 -8.70 6.32
C VAL A 72 -7.23 -8.41 7.77
N LEU A 73 -6.43 -7.59 8.43
CA LEU A 73 -6.60 -7.23 9.83
C LEU A 73 -6.29 -5.75 9.99
N ASN A 74 -7.31 -4.96 10.33
CA ASN A 74 -7.14 -3.54 10.63
C ASN A 74 -8.10 -3.16 11.74
N TYR A 75 -7.65 -2.28 12.61
CA TYR A 75 -8.46 -1.68 13.66
C TYR A 75 -8.07 -0.21 13.84
N GLN A 76 -9.05 0.62 14.08
CA GLN A 76 -8.89 2.01 14.46
C GLN A 76 -9.62 2.29 15.77
N TRP A 77 -9.04 3.14 16.59
CA TRP A 77 -9.64 3.63 17.83
C TRP A 77 -10.14 5.06 17.63
N ALA A 78 -11.22 5.39 18.31
CA ALA A 78 -11.81 6.74 18.28
C ALA A 78 -10.84 7.85 18.65
N ASN A 79 -9.80 7.53 19.43
CA ASN A 79 -8.78 8.48 19.87
C ASN A 79 -7.63 8.70 18.86
N GLY A 80 -7.75 8.19 17.63
CA GLY A 80 -6.77 8.41 16.57
C GLY A 80 -5.70 7.31 16.41
N TRP A 81 -5.60 6.35 17.32
CA TRP A 81 -4.73 5.18 17.13
C TRP A 81 -5.27 4.28 16.04
N PHE A 82 -4.40 3.64 15.32
CA PHE A 82 -4.74 2.58 14.38
C PHE A 82 -3.68 1.48 14.37
N ALA A 83 -4.10 0.26 14.06
CA ALA A 83 -3.20 -0.88 13.86
C ALA A 83 -3.73 -1.76 12.72
N GLY A 84 -2.84 -2.28 11.90
CA GLY A 84 -3.23 -3.16 10.81
C GLY A 84 -2.04 -3.73 10.05
N VAL A 85 -2.27 -4.86 9.39
CA VAL A 85 -1.21 -5.54 8.62
C VAL A 85 -0.66 -4.64 7.51
N THR A 86 -1.50 -3.77 6.97
CA THR A 86 -1.15 -2.90 5.85
C THR A 86 -0.60 -1.54 6.27
N ASN A 87 -1.29 -0.89 7.23
CA ASN A 87 -0.93 0.46 7.68
C ASN A 87 0.16 0.47 8.74
N GLY A 88 0.46 -0.70 9.33
CA GLY A 88 1.29 -0.78 10.51
C GLY A 88 0.55 -0.32 11.76
N ILE A 89 1.26 0.21 12.73
CA ILE A 89 0.72 0.81 13.95
C ILE A 89 1.02 2.30 13.89
N GLY A 90 0.04 3.14 14.20
CA GLY A 90 0.25 4.57 14.13
C GLY A 90 -0.80 5.39 14.84
N PHE A 91 -0.63 6.69 14.74
CA PHE A 91 -1.51 7.67 15.35
C PHE A 91 -1.84 8.78 14.34
N ASN A 92 -3.11 9.07 14.16
CA ASN A 92 -3.61 10.19 13.38
C ASN A 92 -3.81 11.38 14.32
N PHE A 93 -3.16 12.50 14.02
CA PHE A 93 -3.23 13.73 14.83
C PHE A 93 -4.41 14.64 14.45
N SER A 94 -5.08 14.34 13.34
CA SER A 94 -6.14 15.20 12.80
C SER A 94 -7.52 14.69 13.17
N ASP A 95 -8.38 15.61 13.61
CA ASP A 95 -9.81 15.37 13.80
C ASP A 95 -10.62 15.70 12.53
N SER A 96 -9.97 16.20 11.48
CA SER A 96 -10.63 16.58 10.22
C SER A 96 -10.77 15.37 9.28
N PRO A 97 -11.97 15.12 8.73
CA PRO A 97 -12.13 14.10 7.69
C PRO A 97 -11.44 14.47 6.36
N GLN A 98 -11.21 15.77 6.12
CA GLN A 98 -10.57 16.25 4.90
C GLN A 98 -9.04 16.12 4.92
N ILE A 99 -8.42 16.36 6.08
CA ILE A 99 -6.97 16.36 6.25
C ILE A 99 -6.66 15.32 7.30
N GLN A 100 -5.83 14.35 6.96
CA GLN A 100 -5.34 13.34 7.89
C GLN A 100 -3.83 13.32 7.84
N TYR A 101 -3.18 13.37 8.99
CA TYR A 101 -1.73 13.30 9.09
C TYR A 101 -1.32 12.65 10.40
N GLY A 102 -0.19 11.97 10.37
CA GLY A 102 0.24 11.24 11.55
C GLY A 102 1.57 10.56 11.38
N LEU A 103 1.91 9.80 12.41
CA LEU A 103 3.09 8.94 12.44
C LEU A 103 2.66 7.47 12.40
N ARG A 104 3.55 6.64 11.84
CA ARG A 104 3.33 5.20 11.80
C ARG A 104 4.63 4.41 11.86
N LEU A 105 4.54 3.22 12.40
CA LEU A 105 5.58 2.20 12.37
C LEU A 105 5.10 1.08 11.45
N THR A 106 5.88 0.77 10.43
CA THR A 106 5.60 -0.28 9.45
C THR A 106 6.75 -1.29 9.41
N ALA A 107 6.64 -2.29 8.57
CA ALA A 107 7.72 -3.23 8.33
C ALA A 107 7.94 -3.45 6.83
N ASP A 108 9.20 -3.35 6.39
CA ASP A 108 9.65 -3.86 5.11
C ASP A 108 10.02 -5.34 5.26
N LYS A 109 9.61 -6.18 4.31
CA LYS A 109 9.90 -7.63 4.36
C LYS A 109 11.29 -8.01 3.89
N GLY A 110 11.99 -7.05 3.28
CA GLY A 110 13.24 -7.33 2.62
C GLY A 110 13.07 -8.15 1.32
N ARG A 111 14.17 -8.77 0.89
CA ARG A 111 14.25 -9.59 -0.32
C ARG A 111 15.14 -10.80 -0.05
N LYS A 112 14.56 -12.00 -0.02
CA LYS A 112 15.32 -13.23 0.22
C LYS A 112 15.95 -13.75 -1.07
N GLU A 113 17.23 -14.14 -1.00
CA GLU A 113 18.00 -14.66 -2.13
C GLU A 113 17.35 -15.90 -2.77
N ASN A 114 16.79 -16.78 -1.96
CA ASN A 114 16.23 -18.06 -2.42
C ASN A 114 14.83 -17.96 -3.03
N ARG A 115 14.27 -16.73 -3.17
CA ARG A 115 12.92 -16.54 -3.72
C ARG A 115 12.86 -16.63 -5.24
N ALA A 116 13.96 -16.33 -5.92
CA ALA A 116 13.99 -16.34 -7.38
C ALA A 116 15.39 -16.71 -7.90
N SER A 117 15.42 -17.30 -9.08
CA SER A 117 16.66 -17.73 -9.74
C SER A 117 17.61 -16.54 -10.01
N ALA A 118 17.05 -15.39 -10.40
CA ALA A 118 17.80 -14.16 -10.66
C ALA A 118 18.44 -13.53 -9.40
N LEU A 119 18.11 -14.00 -8.20
CA LEU A 119 18.67 -13.48 -6.95
C LEU A 119 19.86 -14.29 -6.43
N ARG A 120 20.27 -15.37 -7.11
CA ARG A 120 21.41 -16.20 -6.68
C ARG A 120 22.70 -15.39 -6.64
N GLY A 121 23.44 -15.46 -5.53
CA GLY A 121 24.67 -14.71 -5.31
C GLY A 121 24.47 -13.27 -4.88
N MET A 122 23.20 -12.80 -4.82
CA MET A 122 22.86 -11.45 -4.42
C MET A 122 22.76 -11.26 -2.91
N GLY A 123 22.65 -12.35 -2.16
CA GLY A 123 22.38 -12.31 -0.72
C GLY A 123 20.97 -11.84 -0.38
N THR A 124 20.64 -11.99 0.89
CA THR A 124 19.35 -11.59 1.44
C THR A 124 19.40 -10.14 1.94
N VAL A 125 18.38 -9.37 1.63
CA VAL A 125 18.07 -8.12 2.30
C VAL A 125 17.03 -8.44 3.37
N ASP A 126 17.44 -8.33 4.63
CA ASP A 126 16.55 -8.66 5.75
C ASP A 126 15.39 -7.68 5.86
N GLY A 127 14.28 -8.19 6.40
CA GLY A 127 13.15 -7.33 6.74
C GLY A 127 13.51 -6.37 7.88
N ALA A 128 12.92 -5.19 7.88
CA ALA A 128 13.22 -4.16 8.85
C ALA A 128 11.95 -3.38 9.25
N ALA A 129 11.95 -2.87 10.47
CA ALA A 129 10.97 -1.88 10.89
C ALA A 129 11.28 -0.53 10.23
N GLU A 130 10.23 0.19 9.83
CA GLU A 130 10.30 1.52 9.23
C GLU A 130 9.46 2.49 10.06
N GLY A 131 10.09 3.56 10.53
CA GLY A 131 9.39 4.73 11.07
C GLY A 131 8.97 5.65 9.93
N GLY A 132 7.76 6.19 10.01
CA GLY A 132 7.25 7.04 8.94
C GLY A 132 6.18 8.02 9.37
N ALA A 133 5.90 8.95 8.46
CA ALA A 133 4.80 9.89 8.56
C ALA A 133 3.90 9.78 7.33
N PHE A 134 2.67 10.22 7.45
CA PHE A 134 1.71 10.26 6.35
C PHE A 134 0.92 11.56 6.35
N PHE A 135 0.43 11.92 5.18
CA PHE A 135 -0.49 13.03 4.98
C PHE A 135 -1.47 12.66 3.85
N ASN A 136 -2.77 12.79 4.12
CA ASN A 136 -3.84 12.62 3.14
C ASN A 136 -4.66 13.91 3.06
N TYR A 137 -5.10 14.23 1.86
CA TYR A 137 -6.01 15.34 1.63
C TYR A 137 -7.17 14.91 0.74
N SER A 138 -8.40 15.07 1.22
CA SER A 138 -9.62 14.75 0.47
C SER A 138 -10.23 16.04 -0.08
N PHE A 139 -10.24 16.18 -1.41
CA PHE A 139 -10.89 17.33 -2.09
C PHE A 139 -12.39 17.21 -2.05
N THR A 140 -12.90 15.99 -2.21
CA THR A 140 -14.31 15.62 -2.14
C THR A 140 -14.42 14.29 -1.40
N GLU A 141 -15.63 13.77 -1.22
CA GLU A 141 -15.85 12.44 -0.63
C GLU A 141 -15.17 11.31 -1.42
N GLY A 142 -14.93 11.51 -2.72
CA GLY A 142 -14.31 10.49 -3.57
C GLY A 142 -12.88 10.79 -4.00
N LEU A 143 -12.50 12.05 -4.19
CA LEU A 143 -11.18 12.42 -4.75
C LEU A 143 -10.21 12.80 -3.63
N PHE A 144 -9.04 12.14 -3.59
CA PHE A 144 -8.05 12.37 -2.55
C PHE A 144 -6.60 12.25 -3.05
N LEU A 145 -5.70 12.90 -2.32
CA LEU A 145 -4.26 12.72 -2.41
C LEU A 145 -3.74 11.99 -1.17
N THR A 146 -2.71 11.21 -1.36
CA THR A 146 -2.01 10.53 -0.29
C THR A 146 -0.51 10.76 -0.39
N SER A 147 0.16 10.86 0.73
CA SER A 147 1.60 10.88 0.80
C SER A 147 2.11 10.15 2.03
N SER A 148 3.26 9.53 1.90
CA SER A 148 3.90 8.83 3.01
C SER A 148 5.42 8.88 2.85
N VAL A 149 6.11 9.11 3.93
CA VAL A 149 7.56 8.96 4.03
C VAL A 149 7.86 7.85 5.02
N ARG A 150 8.81 6.95 4.68
CA ARG A 150 9.24 5.82 5.53
C ARG A 150 10.76 5.72 5.52
N TYR A 151 11.34 5.47 6.69
CA TYR A 151 12.77 5.31 6.88
C TYR A 151 13.05 4.11 7.80
N GLY A 152 14.06 3.30 7.46
CA GLY A 152 14.48 2.17 8.27
C GLY A 152 14.71 0.88 7.51
N SER A 153 14.22 0.76 6.27
CA SER A 153 14.44 -0.41 5.40
C SER A 153 15.85 -0.41 4.79
N ALA A 154 16.11 -1.41 3.97
CA ALA A 154 17.38 -1.64 3.27
C ALA A 154 18.57 -2.04 4.19
N VAL A 155 19.70 -2.31 3.58
CA VAL A 155 20.92 -2.67 4.30
C VAL A 155 21.34 -1.53 5.24
N ARG A 156 21.64 -1.87 6.49
CA ARG A 156 22.00 -0.94 7.58
C ARG A 156 20.86 0.01 7.98
N HIS A 157 19.60 -0.30 7.65
CA HIS A 157 18.42 0.51 8.01
C HIS A 157 18.48 1.98 7.52
N LYS A 158 19.07 2.22 6.34
CA LYS A 158 19.27 3.56 5.75
C LYS A 158 18.39 3.82 4.53
N GLY A 159 17.41 2.95 4.26
CA GLY A 159 16.47 3.14 3.18
C GLY A 159 15.45 4.23 3.53
N LEU A 160 15.29 5.20 2.63
CA LEU A 160 14.23 6.21 2.66
C LEU A 160 13.35 6.01 1.43
N VAL A 161 12.04 5.94 1.65
CA VAL A 161 11.03 5.79 0.61
C VAL A 161 9.96 6.87 0.80
N VAL A 162 9.59 7.53 -0.30
CA VAL A 162 8.49 8.50 -0.35
C VAL A 162 7.47 8.02 -1.36
N ASP A 163 6.23 7.85 -0.93
CA ASP A 163 5.11 7.49 -1.76
C ASP A 163 4.17 8.69 -1.92
N LEU A 164 3.78 8.99 -3.15
CA LEU A 164 2.78 9.99 -3.49
C LEU A 164 1.71 9.33 -4.31
N GLY A 165 0.44 9.62 -4.06
CA GLY A 165 -0.68 9.02 -4.76
C GLY A 165 -1.86 9.95 -4.90
N ALA A 166 -2.69 9.67 -5.90
CA ALA A 166 -4.00 10.25 -6.09
C ALA A 166 -5.01 9.13 -6.33
N GLY A 167 -6.16 9.22 -5.71
CA GLY A 167 -7.20 8.19 -5.81
C GLY A 167 -8.59 8.77 -5.92
N TYR A 168 -9.46 7.98 -6.52
CA TYR A 168 -10.87 8.26 -6.65
C TYR A 168 -11.70 7.04 -6.22
N LEU A 169 -12.68 7.30 -5.37
CA LEU A 169 -13.64 6.33 -4.85
C LEU A 169 -15.04 6.76 -5.24
N THR A 170 -15.87 5.84 -5.71
CA THR A 170 -17.28 6.13 -6.03
C THR A 170 -18.15 4.90 -5.89
N GLU A 171 -19.41 5.09 -5.57
CA GLU A 171 -20.46 4.09 -5.73
C GLU A 171 -20.96 4.14 -7.17
N ILE A 172 -20.86 3.03 -7.91
CA ILE A 172 -21.28 2.94 -9.31
C ILE A 172 -22.68 2.31 -9.47
N ALA A 173 -23.11 1.58 -8.46
CA ALA A 173 -24.46 1.00 -8.33
C ALA A 173 -24.69 0.62 -6.86
N PRO A 174 -25.93 0.38 -6.41
CA PRO A 174 -26.19 -0.10 -5.06
C PRO A 174 -25.30 -1.30 -4.71
N GLN A 175 -24.54 -1.22 -3.60
CA GLN A 175 -23.59 -2.23 -3.11
C GLN A 175 -22.29 -2.35 -3.94
N TRP A 176 -22.13 -1.64 -5.06
CA TRP A 176 -20.94 -1.69 -5.89
C TRP A 176 -20.08 -0.42 -5.72
N HIS A 177 -18.86 -0.59 -5.27
CA HIS A 177 -17.90 0.49 -5.07
C HIS A 177 -16.70 0.30 -6.00
N LEU A 178 -16.36 1.34 -6.72
CA LEU A 178 -15.19 1.41 -7.59
C LEU A 178 -14.15 2.31 -6.95
N ALA A 179 -12.91 1.85 -6.92
CA ALA A 179 -11.75 2.65 -6.56
C ALA A 179 -10.74 2.61 -7.70
N ALA A 180 -10.16 3.75 -8.01
CA ALA A 180 -9.07 3.86 -8.98
C ALA A 180 -8.00 4.82 -8.46
N GLY A 181 -6.74 4.58 -8.81
CA GLY A 181 -5.68 5.47 -8.37
C GLY A 181 -4.40 5.31 -9.15
N VAL A 182 -3.55 6.31 -8.99
CA VAL A 182 -2.20 6.35 -9.53
C VAL A 182 -1.22 6.74 -8.42
N GLY A 183 0.01 6.30 -8.53
CA GLY A 183 1.02 6.63 -7.53
C GLY A 183 2.42 6.57 -8.09
N VAL A 184 3.33 7.25 -7.40
CA VAL A 184 4.75 7.27 -7.67
C VAL A 184 5.52 7.02 -6.38
N THR A 185 6.58 6.24 -6.48
CA THR A 185 7.52 6.01 -5.37
C THR A 185 8.88 6.57 -5.71
N LEU A 186 9.41 7.38 -4.80
CA LEU A 186 10.80 7.82 -4.82
C LEU A 186 11.57 7.05 -3.74
N ALA A 187 12.84 6.76 -4.00
CA ALA A 187 13.71 6.10 -3.04
C ALA A 187 15.12 6.71 -3.05
N ASN A 188 15.78 6.66 -1.89
CA ASN A 188 17.17 7.09 -1.82
C ASN A 188 18.13 6.03 -2.40
N ALA A 189 19.39 6.42 -2.62
CA ALA A 189 20.39 5.53 -3.17
C ALA A 189 20.63 4.28 -2.28
N ASN A 190 20.53 4.40 -0.94
CA ASN A 190 20.69 3.25 -0.04
C ASN A 190 19.60 2.20 -0.25
N TYR A 191 18.35 2.63 -0.43
CA TYR A 191 17.24 1.73 -0.75
C TYR A 191 17.47 1.07 -2.12
N LEU A 192 17.72 1.88 -3.16
CA LEU A 192 17.89 1.38 -4.52
C LEU A 192 19.11 0.46 -4.62
N GLN A 193 20.23 0.80 -3.97
CA GLN A 193 21.40 -0.08 -3.92
C GLN A 193 21.11 -1.43 -3.26
N SER A 194 20.30 -1.46 -2.19
CA SER A 194 19.97 -2.69 -1.48
C SER A 194 19.06 -3.61 -2.28
N PHE A 195 18.09 -3.05 -3.01
CA PHE A 195 17.07 -3.82 -3.70
C PHE A 195 17.36 -4.04 -5.19
N PHE A 196 18.13 -3.16 -5.83
CA PHE A 196 18.42 -3.19 -7.27
C PHE A 196 19.92 -3.13 -7.59
N GLY A 197 20.78 -2.78 -6.66
CA GLY A 197 22.21 -2.71 -6.86
C GLY A 197 22.88 -4.09 -6.91
N VAL A 198 24.07 -4.14 -7.54
CA VAL A 198 24.97 -5.29 -7.56
C VAL A 198 26.35 -4.83 -7.12
N THR A 199 26.75 -5.18 -5.91
CA THR A 199 28.12 -4.87 -5.42
C THR A 199 29.17 -5.71 -6.11
N THR A 200 30.44 -5.34 -6.04
CA THR A 200 31.56 -6.11 -6.60
C THR A 200 31.59 -7.55 -6.05
N ALA A 201 31.30 -7.72 -4.75
CA ALA A 201 31.25 -9.04 -4.13
C ALA A 201 30.06 -9.88 -4.63
N GLN A 202 28.91 -9.26 -4.89
CA GLN A 202 27.75 -9.91 -5.49
C GLN A 202 28.00 -10.26 -6.97
N ALA A 203 28.63 -9.35 -7.72
CA ALA A 203 29.04 -9.60 -9.11
C ALA A 203 29.93 -10.84 -9.24
N ALA A 204 30.91 -11.00 -8.36
CA ALA A 204 31.79 -12.17 -8.34
C ALA A 204 31.05 -13.49 -8.03
N LYS A 205 29.94 -13.44 -7.25
CA LYS A 205 29.15 -14.62 -6.88
C LYS A 205 28.04 -14.97 -7.88
N SER A 206 27.41 -13.94 -8.45
CA SER A 206 26.24 -14.09 -9.33
C SER A 206 26.59 -14.14 -10.81
N GLY A 207 27.76 -13.63 -11.20
CA GLY A 207 28.12 -13.43 -12.60
C GLY A 207 27.51 -12.18 -13.25
N TYR A 208 26.75 -11.38 -12.51
CA TYR A 208 26.22 -10.11 -13.02
C TYR A 208 27.29 -9.03 -13.03
N THR A 209 27.10 -8.03 -13.89
CA THR A 209 27.89 -6.79 -13.84
C THR A 209 27.58 -5.99 -12.58
N ALA A 210 28.60 -5.41 -11.94
CA ALA A 210 28.41 -4.50 -10.81
C ALA A 210 27.54 -3.30 -11.23
N TYR A 211 26.57 -2.94 -10.39
CA TYR A 211 25.61 -1.89 -10.68
C TYR A 211 25.29 -1.07 -9.43
N SER A 212 25.31 0.24 -9.55
CA SER A 212 25.07 1.17 -8.45
C SER A 212 24.02 2.21 -8.85
N PRO A 213 22.74 1.96 -8.54
CA PRO A 213 21.67 2.92 -8.83
C PRO A 213 21.75 4.13 -7.91
N GLY A 214 21.47 5.32 -8.46
CA GLY A 214 21.31 6.57 -7.73
C GLY A 214 19.96 6.68 -7.01
N ALA A 215 19.78 7.78 -6.28
CA ALA A 215 18.46 8.14 -5.74
C ALA A 215 17.55 8.67 -6.85
N GLY A 216 16.25 8.40 -6.76
CA GLY A 216 15.30 8.92 -7.75
C GLY A 216 13.93 8.25 -7.70
N VAL A 217 13.18 8.40 -8.76
CA VAL A 217 11.91 7.70 -8.95
C VAL A 217 12.19 6.22 -9.15
N ARG A 218 11.61 5.38 -8.27
CA ARG A 218 11.73 3.94 -8.36
C ARG A 218 10.68 3.33 -9.28
N ASP A 219 9.42 3.73 -9.12
CA ASP A 219 8.29 3.20 -9.90
C ASP A 219 7.11 4.16 -9.97
N VAL A 220 6.26 3.90 -10.95
CA VAL A 220 4.89 4.42 -11.04
C VAL A 220 3.92 3.27 -11.06
N ARG A 221 2.71 3.49 -10.54
CA ARG A 221 1.67 2.47 -10.48
C ARG A 221 0.30 3.04 -10.77
N ALA A 222 -0.56 2.19 -11.32
CA ALA A 222 -1.98 2.44 -11.48
C ALA A 222 -2.74 1.24 -10.97
N ASN A 223 -3.86 1.47 -10.31
CA ASN A 223 -4.69 0.41 -9.76
C ASN A 223 -6.18 0.72 -9.93
N VAL A 224 -6.94 -0.36 -10.01
CA VAL A 224 -8.41 -0.34 -9.99
C VAL A 224 -8.86 -1.46 -9.06
N ALA A 225 -9.84 -1.17 -8.22
CA ALA A 225 -10.49 -2.14 -7.35
C ALA A 225 -12.00 -2.01 -7.45
N LEU A 226 -12.68 -3.15 -7.48
CA LEU A 226 -14.12 -3.26 -7.48
C LEU A 226 -14.53 -4.06 -6.25
N SER A 227 -15.39 -3.47 -5.42
CA SER A 227 -15.94 -4.10 -4.21
C SER A 227 -17.43 -4.27 -4.32
N TYR A 228 -17.91 -5.42 -3.89
CA TYR A 228 -19.33 -5.73 -3.77
C TYR A 228 -19.69 -6.06 -2.34
N SER A 229 -20.65 -5.34 -1.78
CA SER A 229 -21.17 -5.55 -0.43
C SER A 229 -22.22 -6.67 -0.46
N ILE A 230 -21.83 -7.90 -0.11
CA ILE A 230 -22.73 -9.07 -0.07
C ILE A 230 -23.68 -9.05 1.13
N ALA A 231 -23.31 -8.31 2.17
CA ALA A 231 -24.11 -8.05 3.37
C ALA A 231 -23.69 -6.68 3.95
N PRO A 232 -24.42 -6.09 4.91
CA PRO A 232 -24.14 -4.77 5.46
C PRO A 232 -22.71 -4.57 5.96
N TRP A 233 -22.06 -5.63 6.43
CA TRP A 233 -20.70 -5.61 7.01
C TRP A 233 -19.70 -6.51 6.28
N THR A 234 -20.13 -7.14 5.16
CA THR A 234 -19.28 -8.08 4.43
C THR A 234 -19.14 -7.69 2.98
N SER A 235 -17.91 -7.58 2.53
CA SER A 235 -17.61 -7.21 1.14
C SER A 235 -16.62 -8.19 0.50
N VAL A 236 -16.80 -8.42 -0.79
CA VAL A 236 -15.81 -9.07 -1.66
C VAL A 236 -15.19 -8.02 -2.55
N THR A 237 -13.85 -8.00 -2.61
CA THR A 237 -13.11 -7.04 -3.40
C THR A 237 -12.19 -7.76 -4.38
N ALA A 238 -12.23 -7.33 -5.65
CA ALA A 238 -11.25 -7.69 -6.66
C ALA A 238 -10.45 -6.45 -7.07
N ALA A 239 -9.13 -6.58 -7.20
CA ALA A 239 -8.29 -5.46 -7.58
C ALA A 239 -7.16 -5.88 -8.51
N ILE A 240 -6.76 -4.97 -9.38
CA ILE A 240 -5.61 -5.11 -10.27
C ILE A 240 -4.73 -3.87 -10.10
N THR A 241 -3.43 -4.11 -10.02
CA THR A 241 -2.42 -3.05 -10.03
C THR A 241 -1.40 -3.34 -11.12
N VAL A 242 -1.03 -2.32 -11.87
CA VAL A 242 0.10 -2.34 -12.79
C VAL A 242 1.17 -1.41 -12.23
N ASN A 243 2.38 -1.93 -12.12
CA ASN A 243 3.55 -1.19 -11.63
C ASN A 243 4.63 -1.20 -12.72
N SER A 244 5.27 -0.07 -12.96
CA SER A 244 6.39 0.05 -13.88
C SER A 244 7.57 0.70 -13.18
N LEU A 245 8.71 0.01 -13.17
CA LEU A 245 9.98 0.53 -12.67
C LEU A 245 10.46 1.69 -13.54
N LEU A 246 11.03 2.71 -12.91
CA LEU A 246 11.55 3.93 -13.53
C LEU A 246 12.96 4.27 -13.00
N GLY A 247 13.53 5.33 -13.57
CA GLY A 247 14.89 5.76 -13.21
C GLY A 247 15.90 4.64 -13.41
N ASP A 248 16.78 4.46 -12.45
CA ASP A 248 17.85 3.46 -12.50
C ASP A 248 17.38 2.03 -12.15
N ALA A 249 16.20 1.86 -11.55
CA ALA A 249 15.75 0.55 -11.09
C ALA A 249 15.60 -0.49 -12.24
N PRO A 250 15.02 -0.15 -13.42
CA PRO A 250 14.87 -1.11 -14.52
C PRO A 250 16.19 -1.55 -15.18
N ASP A 251 17.27 -0.78 -15.05
CA ASP A 251 18.56 -1.09 -15.67
C ASP A 251 19.41 -2.05 -14.82
N SER A 252 18.89 -2.42 -13.66
CA SER A 252 19.54 -3.42 -12.79
C SER A 252 19.63 -4.79 -13.45
N PRO A 253 20.80 -5.47 -13.39
CA PRO A 253 21.00 -6.81 -13.97
C PRO A 253 20.05 -7.87 -13.39
N ILE A 254 19.47 -7.65 -12.21
CA ILE A 254 18.50 -8.58 -11.61
C ILE A 254 17.06 -8.33 -12.07
N VAL A 255 16.78 -7.24 -12.78
CA VAL A 255 15.43 -6.94 -13.28
C VAL A 255 15.18 -7.69 -14.58
N ARG A 256 14.17 -8.55 -14.60
CA ARG A 256 13.71 -9.33 -15.73
C ARG A 256 12.50 -8.73 -16.42
N LYS A 257 11.68 -8.01 -15.67
CA LYS A 257 10.51 -7.30 -16.17
C LYS A 257 10.43 -5.91 -15.59
N ARG A 258 10.40 -4.90 -16.47
CA ARG A 258 10.20 -3.50 -16.07
C ARG A 258 8.79 -3.26 -15.55
N THR A 259 7.80 -3.86 -16.20
CA THR A 259 6.39 -3.70 -15.86
C THR A 259 5.83 -5.01 -15.33
N SER A 260 5.17 -4.96 -14.20
CA SER A 260 4.56 -6.10 -13.52
C SER A 260 3.10 -5.81 -13.17
N GLY A 261 2.29 -6.85 -13.11
CA GLY A 261 0.91 -6.78 -12.67
C GLY A 261 0.71 -7.56 -11.38
N LEU A 262 -0.20 -7.11 -10.55
CA LEU A 262 -0.63 -7.76 -9.32
C LEU A 262 -2.15 -7.86 -9.35
N GLY A 263 -2.70 -9.03 -9.02
CA GLY A 263 -4.13 -9.26 -8.87
C GLY A 263 -4.46 -9.68 -7.45
N VAL A 264 -5.58 -9.21 -6.94
CA VAL A 264 -6.08 -9.56 -5.60
C VAL A 264 -7.55 -9.88 -5.65
N ILE A 265 -7.96 -10.91 -4.92
CA ILE A 265 -9.36 -11.17 -4.58
C ILE A 265 -9.41 -11.44 -3.08
N GLY A 266 -10.29 -10.76 -2.38
CA GLY A 266 -10.45 -10.89 -0.93
C GLY A 266 -11.88 -10.76 -0.46
N ILE A 267 -12.12 -11.29 0.73
CA ILE A 267 -13.36 -11.11 1.48
C ILE A 267 -13.01 -10.47 2.82
N SER A 268 -13.81 -9.52 3.24
CA SER A 268 -13.64 -8.80 4.50
C SER A 268 -14.95 -8.56 5.23
N TYR A 269 -14.89 -8.59 6.54
CA TYR A 269 -15.97 -8.27 7.46
C TYR A 269 -15.56 -7.05 8.28
N ALA A 270 -16.41 -6.02 8.29
CA ALA A 270 -16.25 -4.82 9.10
C ALA A 270 -17.07 -4.91 10.40
N PHE A 271 -16.60 -4.36 11.51
CA PHE A 271 -17.26 -4.41 12.82
C PHE A 271 -16.97 -3.16 13.64
#